data_e6d8ae6ad33069da6b8d3fe17fb7c40f
#
_entry.id   e6d8ae6ad33069da6b8d3fe17fb7c40f
#
_cell.length_a   1.000
_cell.length_b   1.000
_cell.length_c   1.000
_cell.angle_alpha   90.00
_cell.angle_beta   90.00
_cell.angle_gamma   90.00
#
_symmetry.space_group_name_H-M   'P 1'
#
loop_
_entity.id
_entity.type
_entity.pdbx_description
1 polymer ?
#
loop_
_entity_poly.entity_id
_entity_poly.type
_entity_poly.pdbx_seq_one_letter_code
_entity_poly.pdbx_strand_id
1 'polypeptide(L)'
;MSYEANKWYNITAYFDIAAKTYDVVVTDENGQKTVLKNATTSQTKIANVKMQCWAMRNATASFDNLYVEKLDEKPVIEDTPTPSAKLIEDDFEAYNTVNDMSSYGWGENDSKTKSEIVTENNSKVFALKLDENTDSIWTYRGMNKVSDKCLKVSVDVKSSDAGLTVPLGVTTMDGDLRYVMMNGGNIEVENGPQIMAYEAGKWYNITAYFDFTTKTYDIVVTDENDKIHVSKDIAFNLTGIDTLRLQCWSKKNATAYFDNLLVEQLDKKPVIEEDP
;
A
#
# COMPACT_ATOMS: atom_id res chain seq x y z
N MET A 1 22.05 5.61 -3.00
CA MET A 1 21.82 4.38 -3.80
C MET A 1 23.14 3.62 -3.91
N SER A 2 23.13 2.31 -3.73
CA SER A 2 24.23 1.41 -4.14
C SER A 2 24.03 1.03 -5.62
N TYR A 3 25.12 0.76 -6.36
CA TYR A 3 25.05 0.27 -7.72
C TYR A 3 25.65 -1.14 -7.81
N GLU A 4 25.24 -1.89 -8.83
CA GLU A 4 25.77 -3.24 -9.16
C GLU A 4 26.68 -3.16 -10.37
N ALA A 5 27.78 -3.93 -10.35
CA ALA A 5 28.67 -4.02 -11.49
C ALA A 5 27.96 -4.69 -12.69
N ASN A 6 28.35 -4.30 -13.90
CA ASN A 6 27.80 -4.78 -15.18
C ASN A 6 26.30 -4.49 -15.39
N LYS A 7 25.77 -3.46 -14.73
CA LYS A 7 24.42 -2.95 -14.93
C LYS A 7 24.48 -1.55 -15.55
N TRP A 8 23.48 -1.24 -16.39
CA TRP A 8 23.30 0.09 -16.94
C TRP A 8 22.42 0.94 -16.03
N TYR A 9 22.79 2.21 -15.88
CA TYR A 9 22.04 3.21 -15.14
C TYR A 9 21.90 4.45 -16.01
N ASN A 10 20.68 4.96 -16.14
CA ASN A 10 20.45 6.28 -16.72
C ASN A 10 20.63 7.31 -15.60
N ILE A 11 21.47 8.32 -15.81
CA ILE A 11 21.72 9.41 -14.88
C ILE A 11 21.33 10.72 -15.54
N THR A 12 20.31 11.37 -15.01
CA THR A 12 19.86 12.69 -15.48
C THR A 12 20.11 13.72 -14.36
N ALA A 13 20.76 14.83 -14.68
CA ALA A 13 20.97 15.92 -13.75
C ALA A 13 20.35 17.21 -14.29
N TYR A 14 19.55 17.88 -13.45
CA TYR A 14 18.89 19.16 -13.77
C TYR A 14 19.50 20.27 -12.92
N PHE A 15 20.18 21.21 -13.57
CA PHE A 15 20.85 22.33 -12.89
C PHE A 15 20.01 23.59 -13.01
N ASP A 16 19.62 24.17 -11.86
CA ASP A 16 19.11 25.53 -11.77
C ASP A 16 20.26 26.44 -11.36
N ILE A 17 20.83 27.14 -12.35
CA ILE A 17 22.00 28.01 -12.13
C ILE A 17 21.60 29.27 -11.35
N ALA A 18 20.38 29.77 -11.54
CA ALA A 18 19.88 30.96 -10.84
C ALA A 18 19.64 30.66 -9.34
N ALA A 19 19.00 29.53 -9.05
CA ALA A 19 18.77 29.07 -7.67
C ALA A 19 20.02 28.44 -7.04
N LYS A 20 21.08 28.16 -7.81
CA LYS A 20 22.30 27.45 -7.37
C LYS A 20 21.99 26.08 -6.76
N THR A 21 21.06 25.37 -7.36
CA THR A 21 20.68 24.01 -6.97
C THR A 21 20.72 23.07 -8.18
N TYR A 22 20.77 21.79 -7.88
CA TYR A 22 20.61 20.75 -8.88
C TYR A 22 19.89 19.54 -8.30
N ASP A 23 19.22 18.82 -9.19
CA ASP A 23 18.59 17.53 -8.88
C ASP A 23 19.26 16.44 -9.71
N VAL A 24 19.34 15.24 -9.18
CA VAL A 24 19.86 14.07 -9.90
C VAL A 24 18.84 12.93 -9.80
N VAL A 25 18.51 12.39 -10.95
CA VAL A 25 17.70 11.18 -11.07
C VAL A 25 18.57 10.05 -11.60
N VAL A 26 18.66 8.97 -10.89
CA VAL A 26 19.31 7.73 -11.35
C VAL A 26 18.23 6.68 -11.56
N THR A 27 18.13 6.14 -12.76
CA THR A 27 17.18 5.10 -13.13
C THR A 27 17.94 3.82 -13.46
N ASP A 28 17.60 2.72 -12.83
CA ASP A 28 18.18 1.41 -13.13
C ASP A 28 17.52 0.74 -14.35
N GLU A 29 18.00 -0.44 -14.74
CA GLU A 29 17.48 -1.21 -15.87
C GLU A 29 16.04 -1.69 -15.71
N ASN A 30 15.49 -1.69 -14.48
CA ASN A 30 14.11 -2.05 -14.18
C ASN A 30 13.19 -0.83 -14.16
N GLY A 31 13.72 0.37 -14.47
CA GLY A 31 12.98 1.62 -14.42
C GLY A 31 12.86 2.23 -13.02
N GLN A 32 13.49 1.62 -12.01
CA GLN A 32 13.48 2.14 -10.65
C GLN A 32 14.33 3.41 -10.56
N LYS A 33 13.76 4.47 -9.99
CA LYS A 33 14.42 5.76 -9.86
C LYS A 33 14.86 6.03 -8.43
N THR A 34 16.02 6.63 -8.29
CA THR A 34 16.50 7.25 -7.04
C THR A 34 16.74 8.74 -7.33
N VAL A 35 16.23 9.60 -6.48
CA VAL A 35 16.26 11.06 -6.71
C VAL A 35 16.99 11.77 -5.58
N LEU A 36 17.91 12.67 -5.95
CA LEU A 36 18.49 13.67 -5.07
C LEU A 36 17.93 15.03 -5.49
N LYS A 37 17.29 15.77 -4.57
CA LYS A 37 16.70 17.08 -4.86
C LYS A 37 17.41 18.21 -4.14
N ASN A 38 17.40 19.38 -4.78
CA ASN A 38 17.85 20.65 -4.23
C ASN A 38 19.28 20.60 -3.62
N ALA A 39 20.14 19.73 -4.18
CA ALA A 39 21.55 19.75 -3.83
C ALA A 39 22.15 21.12 -4.23
N THR A 40 22.98 21.69 -3.38
CA THR A 40 23.55 23.02 -3.63
C THR A 40 24.77 22.96 -4.52
N THR A 41 24.96 24.00 -5.35
CA THR A 41 26.15 24.17 -6.19
C THR A 41 26.66 25.60 -6.10
N SER A 42 27.98 25.79 -6.15
CA SER A 42 28.60 27.09 -6.27
C SER A 42 28.79 27.55 -7.71
N GLN A 43 28.45 26.72 -8.67
CA GLN A 43 28.65 27.00 -10.10
C GLN A 43 27.69 28.08 -10.58
N THR A 44 28.19 29.00 -11.37
CA THR A 44 27.43 30.10 -12.00
C THR A 44 27.18 29.83 -13.50
N LYS A 45 27.78 28.79 -14.03
CA LYS A 45 27.59 28.32 -15.41
C LYS A 45 28.06 26.88 -15.57
N ILE A 46 27.51 26.15 -16.52
CA ILE A 46 27.98 24.86 -16.98
C ILE A 46 28.63 25.03 -18.35
N ALA A 47 29.93 24.77 -18.44
CA ALA A 47 30.68 24.91 -19.67
C ALA A 47 31.10 23.54 -20.26
N ASN A 48 31.25 22.53 -19.42
CA ASN A 48 31.71 21.21 -19.82
C ASN A 48 30.98 20.13 -19.07
N VAL A 49 30.77 18.99 -19.71
CA VAL A 49 30.42 17.71 -19.12
C VAL A 49 31.66 16.82 -19.12
N LYS A 50 31.97 16.20 -17.98
CA LYS A 50 33.15 15.36 -17.83
C LYS A 50 32.75 13.99 -17.34
N MET A 51 33.18 12.95 -18.05
CA MET A 51 33.06 11.55 -17.68
C MET A 51 34.39 11.02 -17.18
N GLN A 52 34.41 10.37 -16.03
CA GLN A 52 35.64 9.91 -15.38
C GLN A 52 35.43 8.57 -14.68
N CYS A 53 36.43 7.73 -14.69
CA CYS A 53 36.56 6.60 -13.78
C CYS A 53 37.80 6.76 -12.91
N TRP A 54 37.65 6.49 -11.61
CA TRP A 54 38.70 6.61 -10.63
C TRP A 54 38.77 5.37 -9.73
N ALA A 55 39.91 5.26 -9.08
CA ALA A 55 40.15 4.47 -7.89
C ALA A 55 40.29 2.96 -8.05
N MET A 56 40.01 2.32 -9.17
CA MET A 56 40.26 0.91 -9.38
C MET A 56 41.18 0.63 -10.55
N ARG A 57 42.15 -0.27 -10.35
CA ARG A 57 42.96 -0.77 -11.46
C ARG A 57 42.21 -1.90 -12.18
N ASN A 58 42.36 -1.98 -13.51
CA ASN A 58 41.69 -2.95 -14.35
C ASN A 58 40.17 -2.95 -14.31
N ALA A 59 39.57 -1.72 -14.12
CA ALA A 59 38.15 -1.52 -14.22
C ALA A 59 37.80 -0.65 -15.42
N THR A 60 36.65 -0.92 -16.02
CA THR A 60 36.12 -0.17 -17.18
C THR A 60 34.78 0.47 -16.79
N ALA A 61 34.61 1.75 -17.14
CA ALA A 61 33.31 2.38 -17.13
C ALA A 61 32.91 2.63 -18.59
N SER A 62 31.70 2.23 -18.95
CA SER A 62 31.11 2.45 -20.26
C SER A 62 30.09 3.56 -20.19
N PHE A 63 30.05 4.41 -21.20
CA PHE A 63 29.11 5.54 -21.30
C PHE A 63 28.44 5.49 -22.66
N ASP A 64 27.14 5.79 -22.69
CA ASP A 64 26.34 5.83 -23.92
C ASP A 64 25.26 6.90 -23.82
N ASN A 65 24.70 7.30 -24.96
CA ASN A 65 23.55 8.20 -25.08
C ASN A 65 23.69 9.53 -24.30
N LEU A 66 24.84 10.18 -24.36
CA LEU A 66 25.01 11.49 -23.77
C LEU A 66 24.14 12.53 -24.49
N TYR A 67 23.26 13.17 -23.72
CA TYR A 67 22.40 14.25 -24.17
C TYR A 67 22.50 15.45 -23.22
N VAL A 68 22.57 16.66 -23.76
CA VAL A 68 22.60 17.92 -23.00
C VAL A 68 21.70 18.92 -23.66
N GLU A 69 20.75 19.47 -22.94
CA GLU A 69 19.86 20.52 -23.43
C GLU A 69 19.72 21.67 -22.47
N LYS A 70 19.25 22.80 -22.95
CA LYS A 70 18.84 23.92 -22.14
C LYS A 70 17.32 23.89 -22.02
N LEU A 71 16.84 23.89 -20.79
CA LEU A 71 15.41 23.99 -20.46
C LEU A 71 15.08 25.42 -20.04
N ASP A 72 13.89 25.89 -20.31
CA ASP A 72 13.39 27.19 -19.86
C ASP A 72 13.15 27.17 -18.35
N GLU A 73 12.67 26.05 -17.81
CA GLU A 73 12.45 25.84 -16.38
C GLU A 73 12.97 24.46 -15.96
N LYS A 74 13.45 24.35 -14.70
CA LYS A 74 13.79 23.05 -14.11
C LYS A 74 12.50 22.24 -13.96
N PRO A 75 12.41 21.01 -14.51
CA PRO A 75 11.22 20.21 -14.37
C PRO A 75 10.96 19.85 -12.90
N VAL A 76 9.71 19.78 -12.53
CA VAL A 76 9.29 19.20 -11.24
C VAL A 76 9.54 17.71 -11.34
N ILE A 77 10.54 17.22 -10.61
CA ILE A 77 10.79 15.79 -10.52
C ILE A 77 9.86 15.27 -9.42
N GLU A 78 8.88 14.50 -9.82
CA GLU A 78 8.08 13.74 -8.85
C GLU A 78 9.00 12.75 -8.15
N ASP A 79 8.88 12.64 -6.83
CA ASP A 79 9.54 11.57 -6.10
C ASP A 79 8.94 10.28 -6.62
N THR A 80 9.74 9.49 -7.34
CA THR A 80 9.34 8.11 -7.55
C THR A 80 9.25 7.50 -6.16
N PRO A 81 8.13 6.92 -5.78
CA PRO A 81 8.04 6.26 -4.49
C PRO A 81 9.21 5.28 -4.41
N THR A 82 10.03 5.40 -3.36
CA THR A 82 10.99 4.35 -3.00
C THR A 82 10.23 3.04 -3.06
N PRO A 83 10.82 1.93 -3.56
CA PRO A 83 10.09 0.67 -3.64
C PRO A 83 9.37 0.45 -2.33
N SER A 84 8.07 0.32 -2.39
CA SER A 84 7.28 0.03 -1.22
C SER A 84 7.83 -1.24 -0.58
N ALA A 85 8.15 -1.16 0.70
CA ALA A 85 8.51 -2.38 1.40
C ALA A 85 7.22 -3.18 1.61
N LYS A 86 7.03 -4.26 0.87
CA LYS A 86 5.95 -5.20 1.12
C LYS A 86 6.15 -5.81 2.52
N LEU A 87 5.19 -5.61 3.39
CA LEU A 87 5.19 -6.17 4.75
C LEU A 87 4.38 -7.46 4.82
N ILE A 88 3.27 -7.50 4.07
CA ILE A 88 2.39 -8.66 3.92
C ILE A 88 1.94 -8.70 2.46
N GLU A 89 1.99 -9.88 1.87
CA GLU A 89 1.35 -10.23 0.59
C GLU A 89 0.76 -11.61 0.77
N ASP A 90 -0.55 -11.72 0.69
CA ASP A 90 -1.27 -12.96 0.96
C ASP A 90 -2.51 -13.08 0.07
N ASP A 91 -2.43 -13.96 -0.90
CA ASP A 91 -3.49 -14.31 -1.84
C ASP A 91 -4.23 -15.60 -1.43
N PHE A 92 -3.97 -16.09 -0.23
CA PHE A 92 -4.52 -17.31 0.37
C PHE A 92 -4.31 -18.61 -0.44
N GLU A 93 -3.64 -18.58 -1.59
CA GLU A 93 -3.41 -19.75 -2.47
C GLU A 93 -2.51 -20.81 -1.83
N ALA A 94 -1.62 -20.39 -0.92
CA ALA A 94 -0.69 -21.28 -0.24
C ALA A 94 -1.37 -22.22 0.79
N TYR A 95 -2.60 -21.91 1.22
CA TYR A 95 -3.28 -22.63 2.29
C TYR A 95 -4.22 -23.72 1.76
N ASN A 96 -4.25 -24.87 2.41
CA ASN A 96 -5.27 -25.89 2.19
C ASN A 96 -6.36 -25.82 3.26
N THR A 97 -5.99 -25.39 4.46
CA THR A 97 -6.89 -25.20 5.59
C THR A 97 -6.47 -23.96 6.37
N VAL A 98 -7.35 -23.45 7.22
CA VAL A 98 -7.02 -22.35 8.14
C VAL A 98 -5.90 -22.68 9.13
N ASN A 99 -5.66 -23.95 9.42
CA ASN A 99 -4.56 -24.36 10.29
C ASN A 99 -3.18 -24.01 9.67
N ASP A 100 -3.09 -23.97 8.34
CA ASP A 100 -1.86 -23.64 7.63
C ASP A 100 -1.50 -22.16 7.84
N MET A 101 -2.50 -21.29 8.02
CA MET A 101 -2.34 -19.84 8.14
C MET A 101 -1.47 -19.44 9.35
N SER A 102 -1.50 -20.22 10.44
CA SER A 102 -0.70 -19.94 11.64
C SER A 102 0.80 -19.94 11.37
N SER A 103 1.27 -20.76 10.42
CA SER A 103 2.67 -20.81 9.98
C SER A 103 3.12 -19.53 9.25
N TYR A 104 2.17 -18.73 8.79
CA TYR A 104 2.39 -17.47 8.06
C TYR A 104 2.10 -16.23 8.92
N GLY A 105 1.96 -16.41 10.25
CA GLY A 105 1.79 -15.33 11.21
C GLY A 105 0.35 -14.85 11.42
N TRP A 106 -0.64 -15.61 10.94
CA TRP A 106 -2.03 -15.40 11.29
C TRP A 106 -2.32 -15.93 12.70
N GLY A 107 -2.97 -15.11 13.50
CA GLY A 107 -3.49 -15.49 14.81
C GLY A 107 -5.01 -15.48 14.80
N GLU A 108 -5.61 -16.20 15.73
CA GLU A 108 -7.05 -16.37 15.79
C GLU A 108 -7.61 -16.12 17.18
N ASN A 109 -8.84 -15.62 17.22
CA ASN A 109 -9.71 -15.69 18.37
C ASN A 109 -10.79 -16.72 18.10
N ASP A 110 -10.80 -17.85 18.81
CA ASP A 110 -11.83 -18.92 18.80
C ASP A 110 -12.43 -19.29 17.42
N SER A 111 -11.86 -18.73 16.35
CA SER A 111 -12.42 -18.75 15.01
C SER A 111 -12.04 -19.98 14.20
N LYS A 112 -11.15 -20.86 14.72
CA LYS A 112 -10.68 -22.08 14.00
C LYS A 112 -11.82 -22.98 13.50
N THR A 113 -12.96 -22.95 14.18
CA THR A 113 -14.13 -23.75 13.79
C THR A 113 -15.08 -22.99 12.87
N LYS A 114 -14.88 -21.70 12.65
CA LYS A 114 -15.76 -20.79 11.91
C LYS A 114 -15.09 -20.10 10.72
N SER A 115 -13.79 -20.36 10.53
CA SER A 115 -13.04 -19.88 9.38
C SER A 115 -12.68 -21.04 8.45
N GLU A 116 -12.66 -20.78 7.18
CA GLU A 116 -12.35 -21.76 6.13
C GLU A 116 -11.52 -21.13 5.02
N ILE A 117 -10.69 -21.96 4.37
CA ILE A 117 -10.19 -21.67 3.02
C ILE A 117 -11.16 -22.33 2.05
N VAL A 118 -11.80 -21.54 1.21
CA VAL A 118 -12.76 -22.01 0.21
C VAL A 118 -12.26 -21.70 -1.19
N THR A 119 -12.66 -22.51 -2.17
CA THR A 119 -12.33 -22.25 -3.58
C THR A 119 -13.51 -21.56 -4.25
N GLU A 120 -13.27 -20.41 -4.84
CA GLU A 120 -14.23 -19.64 -5.61
C GLU A 120 -13.61 -19.24 -6.96
N ASN A 121 -14.28 -19.56 -8.07
CA ASN A 121 -13.78 -19.28 -9.43
C ASN A 121 -12.32 -19.72 -9.69
N ASN A 122 -11.90 -20.85 -9.15
CA ASN A 122 -10.55 -21.42 -9.19
C ASN A 122 -9.49 -20.64 -8.39
N SER A 123 -9.89 -19.69 -7.54
CA SER A 123 -9.03 -19.03 -6.55
C SER A 123 -9.39 -19.46 -5.14
N LYS A 124 -8.41 -19.59 -4.25
CA LYS A 124 -8.64 -19.83 -2.83
C LYS A 124 -8.86 -18.51 -2.13
N VAL A 125 -9.89 -18.42 -1.33
CA VAL A 125 -10.22 -17.24 -0.55
C VAL A 125 -10.40 -17.60 0.91
N PHE A 126 -10.11 -16.68 1.80
CA PHE A 126 -10.35 -16.84 3.23
C PHE A 126 -11.78 -16.44 3.59
N ALA A 127 -12.49 -17.27 4.33
CA ALA A 127 -13.88 -17.07 4.71
C ALA A 127 -14.06 -17.08 6.23
N LEU A 128 -14.74 -16.07 6.77
CA LEU A 128 -15.23 -16.01 8.14
C LEU A 128 -16.75 -16.24 8.15
N LYS A 129 -17.20 -17.31 8.84
CA LYS A 129 -18.61 -17.75 8.83
C LYS A 129 -19.26 -17.50 10.19
N LEU A 130 -20.36 -16.75 10.22
CA LEU A 130 -21.24 -16.67 11.38
C LEU A 130 -22.37 -17.71 11.24
N ASP A 131 -22.55 -18.51 12.25
CA ASP A 131 -23.68 -19.46 12.39
C ASP A 131 -24.73 -18.94 13.37
N GLU A 132 -25.68 -19.78 13.74
CA GLU A 132 -26.74 -19.42 14.68
C GLU A 132 -26.26 -19.11 16.10
N ASN A 133 -25.05 -19.59 16.48
CA ASN A 133 -24.50 -19.49 17.82
C ASN A 133 -23.32 -18.53 17.92
N THR A 134 -22.90 -17.93 16.79
CA THR A 134 -21.71 -17.05 16.72
C THR A 134 -22.13 -15.64 16.39
N ASP A 135 -21.87 -14.70 17.29
CA ASP A 135 -22.24 -13.29 17.12
C ASP A 135 -21.11 -12.46 16.50
N SER A 136 -19.86 -12.86 16.65
CA SER A 136 -18.70 -12.23 16.02
C SER A 136 -17.52 -13.18 15.93
N ILE A 137 -16.74 -13.03 14.89
CA ILE A 137 -15.44 -13.68 14.73
C ILE A 137 -14.43 -12.72 14.13
N TRP A 138 -13.16 -12.94 14.44
CA TRP A 138 -12.05 -12.20 13.84
C TRP A 138 -10.78 -13.03 13.77
N THR A 139 -9.91 -12.66 12.86
CA THR A 139 -8.53 -13.09 12.80
C THR A 139 -7.61 -11.89 12.70
N TYR A 140 -6.35 -12.06 13.04
CA TYR A 140 -5.37 -10.99 12.98
C TYR A 140 -4.05 -11.45 12.35
N ARG A 141 -3.34 -10.52 11.75
CA ARG A 141 -2.00 -10.71 11.21
C ARG A 141 -1.05 -9.67 11.78
N GLY A 142 -0.02 -10.14 12.51
CA GLY A 142 1.04 -9.27 13.02
C GLY A 142 2.06 -8.90 11.93
N MET A 143 2.66 -7.72 12.08
CA MET A 143 3.74 -7.22 11.24
C MET A 143 4.69 -6.32 12.02
N ASN A 144 5.81 -5.92 11.42
CA ASN A 144 6.66 -4.88 12.00
C ASN A 144 5.89 -3.57 12.10
N LYS A 145 6.00 -2.89 13.26
CA LYS A 145 5.30 -1.62 13.50
C LYS A 145 5.72 -0.55 12.51
N VAL A 146 4.74 0.09 11.87
CA VAL A 146 4.92 1.29 11.06
C VAL A 146 4.36 2.48 11.81
N SER A 147 5.15 3.56 11.98
CA SER A 147 4.81 4.73 12.80
C SER A 147 5.29 6.08 12.29
N ASP A 148 6.06 6.11 11.23
CA ASP A 148 6.78 7.29 10.75
C ASP A 148 6.63 7.59 9.24
N LYS A 149 5.97 6.69 8.52
CA LYS A 149 5.78 6.74 7.08
C LYS A 149 4.29 6.58 6.72
N CYS A 150 4.00 6.34 5.46
CA CYS A 150 2.68 5.96 5.04
C CYS A 150 2.56 4.42 5.00
N LEU A 151 1.46 3.90 5.50
CA LEU A 151 1.10 2.48 5.39
C LEU A 151 -0.08 2.34 4.43
N LYS A 152 0.10 1.55 3.37
CA LYS A 152 -0.98 1.08 2.50
C LYS A 152 -1.46 -0.27 2.98
N VAL A 153 -2.76 -0.44 3.13
CA VAL A 153 -3.44 -1.70 3.39
C VAL A 153 -4.50 -1.90 2.32
N SER A 154 -4.41 -2.97 1.56
CA SER A 154 -5.37 -3.30 0.49
C SER A 154 -5.86 -4.72 0.66
N VAL A 155 -7.15 -4.96 0.47
CA VAL A 155 -7.76 -6.28 0.56
C VAL A 155 -9.02 -6.33 -0.30
N ASP A 156 -9.26 -7.46 -0.96
CA ASP A 156 -10.54 -7.73 -1.61
C ASP A 156 -11.50 -8.32 -0.58
N VAL A 157 -12.71 -7.78 -0.54
CA VAL A 157 -13.74 -8.16 0.44
C VAL A 157 -15.08 -8.40 -0.25
N LYS A 158 -15.77 -9.45 0.18
CA LYS A 158 -17.13 -9.75 -0.24
C LYS A 158 -17.96 -10.17 0.97
N SER A 159 -19.16 -9.65 1.10
CA SER A 159 -20.16 -10.07 2.09
C SER A 159 -21.26 -10.89 1.43
N SER A 160 -21.64 -12.03 2.00
CA SER A 160 -22.74 -12.85 1.50
C SER A 160 -24.14 -12.26 1.79
N ASP A 161 -24.24 -11.29 2.71
CA ASP A 161 -25.49 -10.68 3.15
C ASP A 161 -25.26 -9.21 3.53
N ALA A 162 -26.12 -8.30 3.06
CA ALA A 162 -26.01 -6.87 3.36
C ALA A 162 -26.19 -6.52 4.85
N GLY A 163 -26.83 -7.38 5.63
CA GLY A 163 -26.95 -7.21 7.09
C GLY A 163 -25.74 -7.72 7.88
N LEU A 164 -24.75 -8.34 7.24
CA LEU A 164 -23.48 -8.70 7.86
C LEU A 164 -22.62 -7.46 8.00
N THR A 165 -22.09 -7.21 9.19
CA THR A 165 -21.09 -6.16 9.39
C THR A 165 -19.70 -6.76 9.23
N VAL A 166 -18.90 -6.21 8.30
CA VAL A 166 -17.53 -6.65 7.99
C VAL A 166 -16.57 -5.48 8.20
N PRO A 167 -16.03 -5.31 9.41
CA PRO A 167 -15.00 -4.29 9.65
C PRO A 167 -13.62 -4.77 9.22
N LEU A 168 -12.87 -3.84 8.64
CA LEU A 168 -11.44 -3.96 8.46
C LEU A 168 -10.74 -3.11 9.53
N GLY A 169 -9.86 -3.73 10.28
CA GLY A 169 -9.22 -3.09 11.42
C GLY A 169 -7.70 -3.09 11.35
N VAL A 170 -7.12 -2.11 12.01
CA VAL A 170 -5.69 -2.04 12.32
C VAL A 170 -5.52 -1.77 13.81
N THR A 171 -4.51 -2.36 14.41
CA THR A 171 -4.27 -2.22 15.85
C THR A 171 -2.80 -1.98 16.17
N THR A 172 -2.57 -1.49 17.37
CA THR A 172 -1.30 -1.45 18.07
C THR A 172 -1.56 -1.62 19.57
N MET A 173 -0.52 -1.68 20.39
CA MET A 173 -0.67 -1.73 21.85
C MET A 173 -1.45 -0.55 22.44
N ASP A 174 -1.48 0.59 21.73
CA ASP A 174 -2.12 1.84 22.18
C ASP A 174 -3.61 1.95 21.80
N GLY A 175 -4.13 1.01 21.02
CA GLY A 175 -5.53 1.02 20.59
C GLY A 175 -5.81 0.25 19.31
N ASP A 176 -7.08 0.24 18.92
CA ASP A 176 -7.58 -0.32 17.68
C ASP A 176 -8.37 0.72 16.88
N LEU A 177 -8.39 0.55 15.57
CA LEU A 177 -9.14 1.37 14.64
C LEU A 177 -9.79 0.47 13.60
N ARG A 178 -11.10 0.47 13.52
CA ARG A 178 -11.85 -0.07 12.39
C ARG A 178 -11.96 1.04 11.35
N TYR A 179 -11.07 1.03 10.39
CA TYR A 179 -10.93 2.15 9.46
C TYR A 179 -12.04 2.21 8.40
N VAL A 180 -12.65 1.05 8.11
CA VAL A 180 -13.78 0.93 7.19
C VAL A 180 -14.66 -0.24 7.59
N MET A 181 -15.95 -0.17 7.30
CA MET A 181 -16.94 -1.23 7.53
C MET A 181 -17.85 -1.40 6.31
N MET A 182 -18.11 -2.66 5.94
CA MET A 182 -19.30 -2.99 5.17
C MET A 182 -20.43 -3.24 6.17
N ASN A 183 -21.49 -2.44 6.11
CA ASN A 183 -22.57 -2.48 7.11
C ASN A 183 -23.89 -2.01 6.52
N GLY A 184 -24.96 -2.80 6.67
CA GLY A 184 -26.31 -2.42 6.27
C GLY A 184 -26.44 -2.06 4.78
N GLY A 185 -25.64 -2.67 3.88
CA GLY A 185 -25.61 -2.36 2.46
C GLY A 185 -24.74 -1.16 2.08
N ASN A 186 -23.94 -0.63 3.02
CA ASN A 186 -23.04 0.49 2.78
C ASN A 186 -21.60 0.11 3.11
N ILE A 187 -20.64 0.67 2.37
CA ILE A 187 -19.23 0.76 2.76
C ILE A 187 -19.05 2.15 3.36
N GLU A 188 -18.60 2.21 4.61
CA GLU A 188 -18.56 3.44 5.39
C GLU A 188 -17.33 3.50 6.30
N VAL A 189 -16.91 4.69 6.65
CA VAL A 189 -15.92 4.92 7.73
C VAL A 189 -16.60 4.63 9.08
N GLU A 190 -15.91 3.97 10.02
CA GLU A 190 -16.48 3.77 11.36
C GLU A 190 -16.85 5.13 12.00
N ASN A 191 -18.12 5.30 12.35
CA ASN A 191 -18.69 6.55 12.88
C ASN A 191 -18.45 7.77 11.98
N GLY A 192 -18.28 7.57 10.68
CA GLY A 192 -17.97 8.59 9.70
C GLY A 192 -18.88 8.55 8.46
N PRO A 193 -18.42 9.12 7.35
CA PRO A 193 -19.22 9.18 6.12
C PRO A 193 -19.38 7.82 5.46
N GLN A 194 -20.50 7.65 4.77
CA GLN A 194 -20.68 6.61 3.78
C GLN A 194 -19.80 6.91 2.56
N ILE A 195 -19.10 5.89 2.07
CA ILE A 195 -18.26 5.97 0.87
C ILE A 195 -19.09 5.59 -0.36
N MET A 196 -19.77 4.43 -0.28
CA MET A 196 -20.67 3.96 -1.34
C MET A 196 -21.67 2.94 -0.79
N ALA A 197 -22.74 2.66 -1.55
CA ALA A 197 -23.57 1.49 -1.32
C ALA A 197 -22.91 0.26 -1.94
N TYR A 198 -23.08 -0.93 -1.34
CA TYR A 198 -22.61 -2.19 -1.89
C TYR A 198 -23.74 -3.21 -2.06
N GLU A 199 -23.53 -4.17 -2.93
CA GLU A 199 -24.41 -5.32 -3.13
C GLU A 199 -23.80 -6.59 -2.49
N ALA A 200 -24.62 -7.34 -1.76
CA ALA A 200 -24.17 -8.63 -1.23
C ALA A 200 -23.80 -9.60 -2.37
N GLY A 201 -22.76 -10.39 -2.15
CA GLY A 201 -22.23 -11.33 -3.14
C GLY A 201 -21.28 -10.74 -4.17
N LYS A 202 -21.01 -9.43 -4.12
CA LYS A 202 -20.06 -8.73 -4.99
C LYS A 202 -18.73 -8.51 -4.29
N TRP A 203 -17.63 -8.54 -5.05
CA TRP A 203 -16.29 -8.22 -4.58
C TRP A 203 -16.02 -6.71 -4.66
N TYR A 204 -15.32 -6.20 -3.68
CA TYR A 204 -14.84 -4.82 -3.59
C TYR A 204 -13.39 -4.82 -3.15
N ASN A 205 -12.50 -4.14 -3.88
CA ASN A 205 -11.18 -3.86 -3.37
C ASN A 205 -11.25 -2.65 -2.45
N ILE A 206 -10.75 -2.79 -1.23
CA ILE A 206 -10.69 -1.71 -0.24
C ILE A 206 -9.24 -1.44 0.08
N THR A 207 -8.78 -0.24 -0.25
CA THR A 207 -7.42 0.23 0.02
C THR A 207 -7.44 1.42 0.96
N ALA A 208 -6.68 1.37 2.05
CA ALA A 208 -6.46 2.48 2.98
C ALA A 208 -5.00 2.93 2.96
N TYR A 209 -4.78 4.25 3.03
CA TYR A 209 -3.45 4.87 3.11
C TYR A 209 -3.34 5.68 4.40
N PHE A 210 -2.65 5.15 5.40
CA PHE A 210 -2.42 5.80 6.70
C PHE A 210 -1.15 6.63 6.66
N ASP A 211 -1.28 7.96 6.72
CA ASP A 211 -0.14 8.88 6.80
C ASP A 211 0.12 9.27 8.25
N PHE A 212 1.21 8.74 8.81
CA PHE A 212 1.61 9.03 10.20
C PHE A 212 2.17 10.43 10.39
N THR A 213 2.52 11.15 9.32
CA THR A 213 2.99 12.54 9.38
C THR A 213 1.83 13.49 9.58
N THR A 214 0.76 13.32 8.81
CA THR A 214 -0.45 14.17 8.89
C THR A 214 -1.46 13.66 9.90
N LYS A 215 -1.33 12.41 10.36
CA LYS A 215 -2.32 11.71 11.19
C LYS A 215 -3.69 11.61 10.55
N THR A 216 -3.69 11.43 9.22
CA THR A 216 -4.90 11.20 8.43
C THR A 216 -4.77 9.92 7.59
N TYR A 217 -5.90 9.35 7.22
CA TYR A 217 -5.93 8.27 6.25
C TYR A 217 -6.97 8.53 5.17
N ASP A 218 -6.72 7.98 3.99
CA ASP A 218 -7.66 7.97 2.88
C ASP A 218 -8.10 6.54 2.62
N ILE A 219 -9.34 6.38 2.17
CA ILE A 219 -9.90 5.10 1.74
C ILE A 219 -10.28 5.20 0.27
N VAL A 220 -9.87 4.20 -0.49
CA VAL A 220 -10.27 3.98 -1.88
C VAL A 220 -11.02 2.66 -1.94
N VAL A 221 -12.22 2.68 -2.48
CA VAL A 221 -13.01 1.50 -2.77
C VAL A 221 -13.16 1.37 -4.27
N THR A 222 -12.77 0.23 -4.82
CA THR A 222 -12.95 -0.09 -6.24
C THR A 222 -14.01 -1.18 -6.35
N ASP A 223 -15.04 -0.96 -7.15
CA ASP A 223 -16.10 -1.93 -7.40
C ASP A 223 -15.75 -2.89 -8.57
N GLU A 224 -16.62 -3.85 -8.86
CA GLU A 224 -16.42 -4.84 -9.93
C GLU A 224 -16.38 -4.25 -11.36
N ASN A 225 -16.72 -2.98 -11.53
CA ASN A 225 -16.65 -2.25 -12.80
C ASN A 225 -15.45 -1.31 -12.86
N ASP A 226 -14.47 -1.48 -11.98
CA ASP A 226 -13.29 -0.63 -11.80
C ASP A 226 -13.61 0.83 -11.44
N LYS A 227 -14.85 1.10 -10.98
CA LYS A 227 -15.21 2.44 -10.52
C LYS A 227 -14.65 2.71 -9.14
N ILE A 228 -14.03 3.89 -8.98
CA ILE A 228 -13.35 4.33 -7.77
C ILE A 228 -14.24 5.25 -6.94
N HIS A 229 -14.33 4.96 -5.64
CA HIS A 229 -15.01 5.78 -4.63
C HIS A 229 -14.01 6.11 -3.52
N VAL A 230 -13.96 7.35 -3.09
CA VAL A 230 -12.90 7.84 -2.19
C VAL A 230 -13.48 8.56 -0.98
N SER A 231 -12.84 8.37 0.18
CA SER A 231 -13.00 9.24 1.35
C SER A 231 -11.60 9.65 1.83
N LYS A 232 -11.36 10.95 1.99
CA LYS A 232 -10.02 11.51 2.23
C LYS A 232 -9.91 12.20 3.58
N ASP A 233 -8.66 12.33 4.04
CA ASP A 233 -8.25 13.13 5.19
C ASP A 233 -8.99 12.79 6.50
N ILE A 234 -9.31 11.50 6.69
CA ILE A 234 -9.96 11.01 7.89
C ILE A 234 -8.93 10.97 9.02
N ALA A 235 -9.20 11.65 10.12
CA ALA A 235 -8.27 11.72 11.24
C ALA A 235 -8.15 10.38 12.00
N PHE A 236 -6.95 10.04 12.45
CA PHE A 236 -6.69 8.92 13.37
C PHE A 236 -5.64 9.28 14.41
N ASN A 237 -5.64 8.54 15.54
CA ASN A 237 -4.81 8.86 16.70
C ASN A 237 -3.81 7.75 17.09
N LEU A 238 -3.72 6.64 16.33
CA LEU A 238 -2.76 5.58 16.63
C LEU A 238 -1.31 6.08 16.48
N THR A 239 -0.44 5.64 17.38
CA THR A 239 1.00 5.98 17.34
C THR A 239 1.78 5.14 16.33
N GLY A 240 1.16 4.10 15.82
CA GLY A 240 1.69 3.19 14.81
C GLY A 240 0.66 2.10 14.51
N ILE A 241 0.98 1.22 13.58
CA ILE A 241 0.20 0.03 13.23
C ILE A 241 1.16 -1.14 13.16
N ASP A 242 0.85 -2.23 13.86
CA ASP A 242 1.62 -3.47 13.89
C ASP A 242 0.78 -4.73 13.68
N THR A 243 -0.53 -4.57 13.56
CA THR A 243 -1.46 -5.69 13.43
C THR A 243 -2.64 -5.32 12.54
N LEU A 244 -3.02 -6.21 11.64
CA LEU A 244 -4.26 -6.15 10.88
C LEU A 244 -5.30 -7.04 11.51
N ARG A 245 -6.58 -6.69 11.33
CA ARG A 245 -7.72 -7.48 11.79
C ARG A 245 -8.79 -7.58 10.71
N LEU A 246 -9.19 -8.81 10.39
CA LEU A 246 -10.34 -9.13 9.55
C LEU A 246 -11.46 -9.66 10.45
N GLN A 247 -12.66 -9.13 10.32
CA GLN A 247 -13.76 -9.40 11.24
C GLN A 247 -15.09 -9.55 10.52
N CYS A 248 -16.05 -10.22 11.19
CA CYS A 248 -17.47 -10.07 10.84
C CYS A 248 -18.36 -10.30 12.07
N TRP A 249 -19.51 -9.62 12.09
CA TRP A 249 -20.54 -9.76 13.13
C TRP A 249 -21.94 -9.36 12.66
N SER A 250 -22.92 -9.38 13.56
CA SER A 250 -24.29 -8.86 13.44
C SER A 250 -25.28 -9.71 12.63
N LYS A 251 -24.85 -10.55 11.72
CA LYS A 251 -25.76 -11.35 10.89
C LYS A 251 -25.43 -12.84 11.00
N LYS A 252 -26.35 -13.61 11.56
CA LYS A 252 -26.23 -15.08 11.64
C LYS A 252 -26.40 -15.73 10.27
N ASN A 253 -25.74 -16.88 10.11
CA ASN A 253 -25.74 -17.64 8.86
C ASN A 253 -25.25 -16.85 7.64
N ALA A 254 -24.26 -15.95 7.84
CA ALA A 254 -23.65 -15.14 6.80
C ALA A 254 -22.13 -15.29 6.82
N THR A 255 -21.49 -14.99 5.69
CA THR A 255 -20.06 -15.19 5.48
C THR A 255 -19.41 -13.92 4.90
N ALA A 256 -18.28 -13.53 5.48
CA ALA A 256 -17.37 -12.57 4.86
C ALA A 256 -16.22 -13.32 4.18
N TYR A 257 -15.86 -12.89 2.99
CA TYR A 257 -14.75 -13.44 2.20
C TYR A 257 -13.68 -12.39 2.00
N PHE A 258 -12.44 -12.83 2.02
CA PHE A 258 -11.25 -11.97 1.88
C PHE A 258 -10.28 -12.61 0.91
N ASP A 259 -9.63 -11.78 0.08
CA ASP A 259 -8.61 -12.19 -0.86
C ASP A 259 -7.61 -11.05 -1.10
N ASN A 260 -6.47 -11.37 -1.73
CA ASN A 260 -5.50 -10.40 -2.21
C ASN A 260 -5.06 -9.36 -1.16
N LEU A 261 -4.78 -9.80 0.08
CA LEU A 261 -4.29 -8.90 1.13
C LEU A 261 -2.87 -8.43 0.82
N LEU A 262 -2.71 -7.12 0.72
CA LEU A 262 -1.42 -6.47 0.50
C LEU A 262 -1.20 -5.36 1.52
N VAL A 263 -0.06 -5.39 2.21
CA VAL A 263 0.38 -4.32 3.10
C VAL A 263 1.76 -3.84 2.68
N GLU A 264 1.86 -2.55 2.45
CA GLU A 264 3.07 -1.91 1.97
C GLU A 264 3.39 -0.65 2.78
N GLN A 265 4.65 -0.50 3.16
CA GLN A 265 5.15 0.76 3.69
C GLN A 265 5.58 1.65 2.53
N LEU A 266 5.00 2.83 2.42
CA LEU A 266 5.31 3.86 1.43
C LEU A 266 6.03 5.03 2.09
N ASP A 267 6.91 5.71 1.37
CA ASP A 267 7.56 6.92 1.90
C ASP A 267 6.57 8.07 2.10
N LYS A 268 5.54 8.16 1.26
CA LYS A 268 4.46 9.18 1.36
C LYS A 268 3.13 8.62 0.84
N LYS A 269 2.05 9.25 1.28
CA LYS A 269 0.70 8.99 0.78
C LYS A 269 0.61 9.39 -0.71
N PRO A 270 0.10 8.53 -1.60
CA PRO A 270 -0.11 8.87 -3.01
C PRO A 270 -1.19 9.95 -3.15
N VAL A 271 -1.12 10.70 -4.24
CA VAL A 271 -2.24 11.55 -4.65
C VAL A 271 -3.30 10.65 -5.28
N ILE A 272 -4.49 10.67 -4.71
CA ILE A 272 -5.62 9.88 -5.21
C ILE A 272 -6.50 10.82 -6.04
N GLU A 273 -6.63 10.51 -7.32
CA GLU A 273 -7.57 11.20 -8.21
C GLU A 273 -8.94 10.53 -8.08
N GLU A 274 -10.00 11.32 -8.03
CA GLU A 274 -11.37 10.83 -8.10
C GLU A 274 -11.77 10.75 -9.57
N ASP A 275 -12.49 9.69 -9.93
CA ASP A 275 -13.11 9.65 -11.26
C ASP A 275 -14.10 10.79 -11.38
N PRO A 276 -14.09 11.52 -12.52
CA PRO A 276 -14.93 12.69 -12.74
C PRO A 276 -16.42 12.37 -12.80
#